data_93ddc6eceea29c37da145125c0560159
#
_entry.id   93ddc6eceea29c37da145125c0560159
#
_cell.length_a   1.000
_cell.length_b   1.000
_cell.length_c   1.000
_cell.angle_alpha   90.00
_cell.angle_beta   90.00
_cell.angle_gamma   90.00
#
_symmetry.space_group_name_H-M   'P 1'
#
loop_
_entity.id
_entity.type
_entity.pdbx_description
1 polymer ?
#
loop_
_entity_poly.entity_id
_entity_poly.type
_entity_poly.pdbx_seq_one_letter_code
_entity_poly.pdbx_strand_id
1 'polypeptide(L)'
;MKKISCFKPVFATLVAGMTLTGCQTIKTWQPNAGPTMLEVEKSTTDYNNINDIQGINATNGTVNGLTIIDIDGRTVNRANQISVPRQFSDYFRGGVANDYRIRAGDVLTISMWEAPPALLFGSAGDINTLSGSKEVKLPEQMVDTQGQISVPFLGKLNVLGKSPQQVQDAIMKGLARKANQLNAIVGISKNNSSNITVVGEVNNSLRVPLTGKGERLLDAIAAAGGSKYPSGKVTVQLNRNGRTIDMPLDAIINDARQNVVLQAGDVVSVNYQSKSFTVLGATIKNDEVNFESNGISLMQALARSGGLNDNRADSRGVFVFRYETPEMLTVDQISRVPSEYIRAGRVPVVYRLNLKDPMNYILAQHFPIKNQDVVYVSNAPATEFAKF
;
A
#
# COMPACT_ATOMS: atom_id res chain seq x y z
N MET A 1 -73.18 32.50 -60.16
CA MET A 1 -71.96 32.70 -60.96
C MET A 1 -71.01 33.60 -60.18
N LYS A 2 -69.94 33.05 -59.61
CA LYS A 2 -68.63 33.71 -59.42
C LYS A 2 -67.60 32.68 -58.91
N LYS A 3 -66.46 32.70 -59.53
CA LYS A 3 -65.38 31.75 -59.51
C LYS A 3 -64.68 31.65 -58.13
N ILE A 4 -64.50 30.46 -57.62
CA ILE A 4 -63.60 30.17 -56.52
C ILE A 4 -62.20 29.89 -57.13
N SER A 5 -61.25 30.77 -56.80
CA SER A 5 -59.86 30.75 -57.20
C SER A 5 -59.08 29.75 -56.33
N CYS A 6 -58.37 28.92 -56.99
CA CYS A 6 -57.41 27.91 -56.44
C CYS A 6 -56.30 28.56 -55.64
N PHE A 7 -56.21 28.27 -54.37
CA PHE A 7 -55.06 28.64 -53.55
C PHE A 7 -54.63 27.43 -52.69
N LYS A 8 -53.88 26.58 -53.28
CA LYS A 8 -53.00 25.50 -52.60
C LYS A 8 -52.02 25.04 -53.67
N PRO A 9 -50.68 25.00 -53.45
CA PRO A 9 -50.05 24.21 -52.45
C PRO A 9 -48.67 24.77 -51.97
N VAL A 10 -48.52 26.00 -51.56
CA VAL A 10 -47.22 26.53 -51.13
C VAL A 10 -46.95 26.28 -49.63
N PHE A 11 -47.98 25.99 -48.86
CA PHE A 11 -47.83 25.82 -47.39
C PHE A 11 -47.35 24.41 -47.00
N ALA A 12 -47.55 23.38 -47.80
CA ALA A 12 -47.17 22.00 -47.50
C ALA A 12 -45.66 21.73 -47.67
N THR A 13 -45.00 22.45 -48.58
CA THR A 13 -43.54 22.29 -48.83
C THR A 13 -42.68 23.04 -47.81
N LEU A 14 -43.19 24.07 -47.17
CA LEU A 14 -42.45 24.82 -46.13
C LEU A 14 -42.42 24.08 -44.80
N VAL A 15 -43.44 23.30 -44.47
CA VAL A 15 -43.51 22.49 -43.24
C VAL A 15 -42.66 21.24 -43.36
N ALA A 16 -42.51 20.63 -44.55
CA ALA A 16 -41.65 19.46 -44.77
C ALA A 16 -40.15 19.79 -44.76
N GLY A 17 -39.78 21.03 -45.12
CA GLY A 17 -38.41 21.50 -45.11
C GLY A 17 -37.88 21.84 -43.69
N MET A 18 -38.73 22.21 -42.74
CA MET A 18 -38.33 22.52 -41.36
C MET A 18 -38.14 21.29 -40.50
N THR A 19 -38.66 20.12 -40.87
CA THR A 19 -38.53 18.89 -40.08
C THR A 19 -37.20 18.13 -40.31
N LEU A 20 -36.46 18.43 -41.40
CA LEU A 20 -35.20 17.72 -41.71
C LEU A 20 -33.95 18.44 -41.23
N THR A 21 -34.01 19.72 -40.93
CA THR A 21 -32.87 20.48 -40.39
C THR A 21 -32.86 20.58 -38.86
N GLY A 22 -33.94 20.17 -38.19
CA GLY A 22 -34.07 20.25 -36.72
C GLY A 22 -33.29 19.19 -35.94
N CYS A 23 -32.91 18.09 -36.57
CA CYS A 23 -32.30 16.97 -35.85
C CYS A 23 -30.82 17.14 -35.46
N GLN A 24 -30.10 18.09 -36.04
CA GLN A 24 -28.69 18.30 -35.69
C GLN A 24 -28.48 19.38 -34.61
N THR A 25 -29.38 20.32 -34.44
CA THR A 25 -29.30 21.41 -33.45
C THR A 25 -29.85 21.05 -32.07
N ILE A 26 -30.64 19.98 -31.95
CA ILE A 26 -31.23 19.55 -30.68
C ILE A 26 -30.20 18.91 -29.72
N LYS A 27 -29.11 18.36 -30.25
CA LYS A 27 -28.07 17.69 -29.43
C LYS A 27 -27.35 18.62 -28.44
N THR A 28 -27.29 19.91 -28.70
CA THR A 28 -26.55 20.86 -27.85
C THR A 28 -27.41 21.49 -26.75
N TRP A 29 -28.72 21.27 -26.75
CA TRP A 29 -29.66 21.83 -25.77
C TRP A 29 -30.15 20.82 -24.73
N GLN A 30 -29.77 19.55 -24.84
CA GLN A 30 -30.17 18.54 -23.88
C GLN A 30 -29.26 18.58 -22.64
N PRO A 31 -29.83 18.68 -21.43
CA PRO A 31 -29.04 18.53 -20.22
C PRO A 31 -28.45 17.12 -20.16
N ASN A 32 -27.17 17.03 -20.35
CA ASN A 32 -26.43 15.77 -20.38
C ASN A 32 -25.58 15.63 -19.08
N ALA A 33 -25.84 14.61 -18.29
CA ALA A 33 -25.11 14.37 -17.03
C ALA A 33 -23.77 13.63 -17.23
N GLY A 34 -23.29 13.59 -18.48
CA GLY A 34 -22.04 12.93 -18.86
C GLY A 34 -22.14 12.30 -20.26
N PRO A 35 -21.05 11.74 -20.78
CA PRO A 35 -21.00 11.20 -22.14
C PRO A 35 -21.91 9.98 -22.29
N THR A 36 -22.54 9.87 -23.45
CA THR A 36 -23.26 8.65 -23.85
C THR A 36 -22.26 7.53 -24.18
N MET A 37 -22.73 6.28 -24.20
CA MET A 37 -21.90 5.15 -24.61
C MET A 37 -21.18 5.38 -25.95
N LEU A 38 -21.91 5.91 -26.95
CA LEU A 38 -21.37 6.23 -28.28
C LEU A 38 -20.32 7.34 -28.25
N GLU A 39 -20.44 8.32 -27.37
CA GLU A 39 -19.44 9.39 -27.23
C GLU A 39 -18.16 8.88 -26.57
N VAL A 40 -18.26 8.00 -25.60
CA VAL A 40 -17.07 7.32 -25.03
C VAL A 40 -16.39 6.46 -26.09
N GLU A 41 -17.14 5.71 -26.89
CA GLU A 41 -16.59 4.90 -27.98
C GLU A 41 -15.96 5.75 -29.08
N LYS A 42 -16.57 6.86 -29.47
CA LYS A 42 -16.03 7.79 -30.48
C LYS A 42 -14.75 8.48 -30.04
N SER A 43 -14.59 8.78 -28.77
CA SER A 43 -13.37 9.41 -28.24
C SER A 43 -12.10 8.54 -28.44
N THR A 44 -12.28 7.28 -28.81
CA THR A 44 -11.19 6.33 -29.04
C THR A 44 -10.93 6.07 -30.53
N THR A 45 -11.94 6.26 -31.40
CA THR A 45 -11.83 5.99 -32.85
C THR A 45 -11.28 7.17 -33.65
N ASP A 46 -11.40 8.38 -33.16
CA ASP A 46 -10.95 9.60 -33.88
C ASP A 46 -9.44 9.84 -33.85
N TYR A 47 -8.65 8.88 -33.37
CA TYR A 47 -7.19 8.98 -33.34
C TYR A 47 -6.54 9.06 -34.73
N ASN A 48 -7.25 8.68 -35.81
CA ASN A 48 -6.73 8.69 -37.17
C ASN A 48 -7.00 10.03 -37.92
N ASN A 49 -7.70 10.99 -37.33
CA ASN A 49 -8.05 12.26 -37.99
C ASN A 49 -7.69 13.48 -37.12
N ILE A 50 -6.38 13.61 -36.83
CA ILE A 50 -5.83 14.74 -36.03
C ILE A 50 -6.06 16.11 -36.73
N ASN A 51 -6.44 16.13 -38.00
CA ASN A 51 -6.58 17.37 -38.79
C ASN A 51 -7.92 18.10 -38.63
N ASP A 52 -8.92 17.51 -37.97
CA ASP A 52 -10.27 18.10 -37.89
C ASP A 52 -10.63 18.72 -36.52
N ILE A 53 -9.73 18.74 -35.57
CA ILE A 53 -9.97 19.44 -34.27
C ILE A 53 -9.41 20.87 -34.36
N GLN A 54 -10.00 21.69 -35.23
CA GLN A 54 -9.88 23.15 -35.14
C GLN A 54 -10.72 23.63 -33.95
N GLY A 55 -10.08 23.86 -32.82
CA GLY A 55 -10.74 24.53 -31.67
C GLY A 55 -10.23 24.23 -30.29
N ILE A 56 -9.31 23.29 -30.10
CA ILE A 56 -8.70 23.05 -28.79
C ILE A 56 -7.22 23.44 -28.85
N ASN A 57 -6.88 24.57 -28.24
CA ASN A 57 -5.51 25.02 -28.13
C ASN A 57 -4.65 23.97 -27.44
N ALA A 58 -3.70 23.42 -28.17
CA ALA A 58 -2.76 22.36 -27.79
C ALA A 58 -1.71 22.77 -26.71
N THR A 59 -2.02 23.74 -25.86
CA THR A 59 -1.11 24.21 -24.81
C THR A 59 -1.39 23.62 -23.42
N ASN A 60 -2.49 22.89 -23.23
CA ASN A 60 -2.76 22.17 -21.99
C ASN A 60 -3.15 20.74 -22.32
N GLY A 61 -2.21 19.81 -22.17
CA GLY A 61 -2.28 18.36 -22.20
C GLY A 61 -3.65 17.73 -22.49
N THR A 62 -4.09 17.75 -23.73
CA THR A 62 -5.27 17.00 -24.15
C THR A 62 -4.99 15.51 -24.02
N VAL A 63 -5.85 14.80 -23.31
CA VAL A 63 -5.84 13.33 -23.20
C VAL A 63 -6.33 12.74 -24.54
N ASN A 64 -5.54 12.91 -25.59
CA ASN A 64 -5.76 12.23 -26.86
C ASN A 64 -5.15 10.84 -26.72
N GLY A 65 -5.96 9.78 -26.80
CA GLY A 65 -5.48 8.39 -26.77
C GLY A 65 -6.00 7.56 -25.61
N LEU A 66 -7.31 7.67 -25.29
CA LEU A 66 -7.96 6.72 -24.41
C LEU A 66 -8.01 5.34 -25.10
N THR A 67 -7.47 4.32 -24.42
CA THR A 67 -7.57 2.94 -24.87
C THR A 67 -8.78 2.28 -24.21
N ILE A 68 -9.78 1.86 -25.00
CA ILE A 68 -10.90 1.06 -24.47
C ILE A 68 -10.51 -0.42 -24.47
N ILE A 69 -10.78 -1.06 -23.34
CA ILE A 69 -10.55 -2.49 -23.11
C ILE A 69 -11.85 -3.11 -22.60
N ASP A 70 -12.37 -4.10 -23.30
CA ASP A 70 -13.50 -4.88 -22.77
C ASP A 70 -13.08 -5.74 -21.58
N ILE A 71 -13.94 -5.78 -20.55
CA ILE A 71 -13.73 -6.65 -19.41
C ILE A 71 -14.15 -8.07 -19.80
N ASP A 72 -13.19 -8.83 -20.29
CA ASP A 72 -13.31 -10.25 -20.60
C ASP A 72 -12.50 -11.10 -19.60
N GLY A 73 -12.54 -12.42 -19.75
CA GLY A 73 -11.81 -13.33 -18.85
C GLY A 73 -10.28 -13.12 -18.89
N ARG A 74 -9.73 -12.71 -20.04
CA ARG A 74 -8.28 -12.42 -20.18
C ARG A 74 -7.90 -11.14 -19.46
N THR A 75 -8.71 -10.11 -19.62
CA THR A 75 -8.53 -8.83 -18.93
C THR A 75 -8.62 -9.00 -17.41
N VAL A 76 -9.62 -9.73 -16.91
CA VAL A 76 -9.77 -10.03 -15.47
C VAL A 76 -8.57 -10.79 -14.94
N ASN A 77 -8.12 -11.85 -15.63
CA ASN A 77 -6.95 -12.62 -15.21
C ASN A 77 -5.68 -11.76 -15.17
N ARG A 78 -5.45 -10.92 -16.18
CA ARG A 78 -4.30 -10.00 -16.22
C ARG A 78 -4.37 -8.96 -15.09
N ALA A 79 -5.54 -8.36 -14.86
CA ALA A 79 -5.75 -7.40 -13.79
C ALA A 79 -5.44 -8.02 -12.42
N ASN A 80 -5.86 -9.26 -12.18
CA ASN A 80 -5.58 -9.97 -10.94
C ASN A 80 -4.10 -10.34 -10.79
N GLN A 81 -3.43 -10.79 -11.86
CA GLN A 81 -2.00 -11.15 -11.81
C GLN A 81 -1.11 -9.95 -11.50
N ILE A 82 -1.37 -8.80 -12.12
CA ILE A 82 -0.58 -7.57 -11.91
C ILE A 82 -0.96 -6.88 -10.58
N SER A 83 -2.17 -7.11 -10.10
CA SER A 83 -2.64 -6.57 -8.82
C SER A 83 -2.16 -7.36 -7.59
N VAL A 84 -1.40 -8.46 -7.76
CA VAL A 84 -0.82 -9.17 -6.62
C VAL A 84 0.11 -8.24 -5.86
N PRO A 85 -0.19 -7.90 -4.61
CA PRO A 85 0.69 -7.06 -3.81
C PRO A 85 2.07 -7.70 -3.69
N ARG A 86 3.12 -6.88 -3.71
CA ARG A 86 4.47 -7.35 -3.39
C ARG A 86 4.45 -7.96 -2.00
N GLN A 87 4.86 -9.22 -1.89
CA GLN A 87 4.80 -9.95 -0.63
C GLN A 87 6.07 -9.71 0.19
N PHE A 88 5.92 -9.53 1.50
CA PHE A 88 7.09 -9.43 2.41
C PHE A 88 7.97 -10.68 2.32
N SER A 89 7.35 -11.85 2.23
CA SER A 89 8.06 -13.12 2.09
C SER A 89 8.97 -13.21 0.86
N ASP A 90 8.72 -12.45 -0.20
CA ASP A 90 9.53 -12.49 -1.42
C ASP A 90 10.81 -11.65 -1.28
N TYR A 91 10.72 -10.55 -0.54
CA TYR A 91 11.79 -9.57 -0.43
C TYR A 91 12.57 -9.65 0.87
N PHE A 92 11.95 -10.15 1.94
CA PHE A 92 12.52 -10.16 3.29
C PHE A 92 12.69 -11.56 3.85
N ARG A 93 12.93 -12.54 2.97
CA ARG A 93 13.24 -13.92 3.36
C ARG A 93 14.57 -13.98 4.11
N GLY A 94 14.66 -14.87 5.10
CA GLY A 94 15.93 -15.29 5.69
C GLY A 94 16.44 -14.43 6.84
N GLY A 95 15.58 -13.83 7.64
CA GLY A 95 16.00 -13.35 8.96
C GLY A 95 16.36 -14.54 9.84
N VAL A 96 17.66 -14.82 10.00
CA VAL A 96 18.12 -15.68 11.10
C VAL A 96 17.77 -14.95 12.39
N ALA A 97 17.22 -15.66 13.39
CA ALA A 97 17.09 -15.12 14.73
C ALA A 97 18.41 -14.44 15.08
N ASN A 98 18.35 -13.15 15.45
CA ASN A 98 19.54 -12.36 15.66
C ASN A 98 20.40 -13.06 16.74
N ASP A 99 21.54 -13.61 16.35
CA ASP A 99 22.61 -13.89 17.30
C ASP A 99 23.02 -12.53 17.88
N TYR A 100 22.44 -12.23 19.05
CA TYR A 100 22.58 -10.90 19.64
C TYR A 100 24.06 -10.62 19.92
N ARG A 101 24.59 -9.64 19.21
CA ARG A 101 25.97 -9.18 19.34
C ARG A 101 25.99 -7.78 19.90
N ILE A 102 26.80 -7.59 20.94
CA ILE A 102 27.01 -6.29 21.59
C ILE A 102 27.61 -5.31 20.59
N ARG A 103 27.05 -4.09 20.56
CA ARG A 103 27.50 -2.99 19.71
C ARG A 103 27.70 -1.71 20.51
N ALA A 104 28.33 -0.72 19.89
CA ALA A 104 28.48 0.60 20.49
C ALA A 104 27.12 1.21 20.87
N GLY A 105 27.03 1.81 22.05
CA GLY A 105 25.82 2.38 22.60
C GLY A 105 24.96 1.43 23.45
N ASP A 106 25.21 0.12 23.41
CA ASP A 106 24.53 -0.84 24.31
C ASP A 106 25.00 -0.65 25.75
N VAL A 107 24.14 -0.96 26.71
CA VAL A 107 24.46 -0.83 28.13
C VAL A 107 24.50 -2.22 28.77
N LEU A 108 25.64 -2.55 29.39
CA LEU A 108 25.87 -3.83 30.02
C LEU A 108 25.80 -3.72 31.55
N THR A 109 25.25 -4.76 32.18
CA THR A 109 25.36 -5.01 33.61
C THR A 109 26.36 -6.14 33.85
N ILE A 110 27.23 -5.94 34.81
CA ILE A 110 28.27 -6.91 35.16
C ILE A 110 28.22 -7.12 36.65
N SER A 111 27.95 -8.36 37.06
CA SER A 111 28.09 -8.82 38.45
C SER A 111 29.19 -9.83 38.55
N MET A 112 30.02 -9.73 39.54
CA MET A 112 31.16 -10.60 39.76
C MET A 112 31.15 -11.17 41.19
N TRP A 113 31.53 -12.43 41.33
CA TRP A 113 31.67 -13.13 42.61
C TRP A 113 33.05 -13.67 42.73
N GLU A 114 33.69 -13.43 43.88
CA GLU A 114 34.97 -13.98 44.23
C GLU A 114 34.83 -14.98 45.38
N ALA A 115 35.42 -16.18 45.20
CA ALA A 115 35.42 -17.19 46.25
C ALA A 115 36.39 -16.82 47.42
N PRO A 116 36.09 -17.29 48.64
CA PRO A 116 36.98 -17.05 49.78
C PRO A 116 38.36 -17.69 49.61
N PRO A 117 39.47 -17.07 50.10
CA PRO A 117 39.54 -15.69 50.55
C PRO A 117 39.47 -14.69 49.35
N ALA A 118 38.56 -13.69 49.46
CA ALA A 118 38.40 -12.69 48.41
C ALA A 118 39.58 -11.71 48.42
N LEU A 119 40.49 -11.85 47.48
CA LEU A 119 41.73 -11.06 47.44
C LEU A 119 41.55 -9.73 46.72
N LEU A 120 40.66 -9.69 45.69
CA LEU A 120 40.51 -8.53 44.83
C LEU A 120 39.43 -7.59 45.31
N PHE A 121 38.32 -8.13 45.76
CA PHE A 121 37.13 -7.35 46.20
C PHE A 121 36.86 -7.40 47.70
N GLY A 122 37.74 -8.10 48.48
CA GLY A 122 37.69 -8.12 49.94
C GLY A 122 38.17 -6.80 50.53
N SER A 123 37.57 -6.36 51.65
CA SER A 123 38.12 -5.25 52.44
C SER A 123 39.20 -5.76 53.36
N ALA A 124 40.38 -5.17 53.27
CA ALA A 124 41.46 -5.45 54.18
C ALA A 124 41.09 -4.97 55.61
N GLY A 125 40.68 -5.87 56.49
CA GLY A 125 40.34 -5.54 57.87
C GLY A 125 39.16 -6.31 58.45
N ASP A 126 38.36 -7.02 57.67
CA ASP A 126 37.22 -7.77 58.16
C ASP A 126 37.57 -9.25 58.30
N ILE A 127 38.05 -9.64 59.48
CA ILE A 127 38.40 -11.03 59.80
C ILE A 127 37.19 -11.97 59.72
N ASN A 128 35.96 -11.43 59.73
CA ASN A 128 34.73 -12.19 59.58
C ASN A 128 34.33 -12.47 58.13
N THR A 129 35.02 -11.95 57.10
CA THR A 129 34.75 -12.18 55.68
C THR A 129 35.47 -13.38 55.11
N LEU A 130 36.15 -14.20 55.92
CA LEU A 130 36.82 -15.42 55.48
C LEU A 130 35.86 -16.55 55.08
N SER A 131 34.54 -16.41 55.32
CA SER A 131 33.57 -17.50 55.18
C SER A 131 32.52 -17.34 54.07
N GLY A 132 32.53 -16.23 53.30
CA GLY A 132 31.50 -15.99 52.27
C GLY A 132 32.05 -15.55 50.92
N SER A 133 31.41 -15.91 49.83
CA SER A 133 31.67 -15.32 48.52
C SER A 133 31.22 -13.83 48.52
N LYS A 134 32.05 -12.95 47.94
CA LYS A 134 31.76 -11.54 47.83
C LYS A 134 31.22 -11.19 46.44
N GLU A 135 30.02 -10.62 46.39
CA GLU A 135 29.44 -10.07 45.15
C GLU A 135 29.83 -8.60 44.99
N VAL A 136 30.25 -8.24 43.80
CA VAL A 136 30.46 -6.87 43.34
C VAL A 136 29.68 -6.65 42.09
N LYS A 137 28.69 -5.75 42.13
CA LYS A 137 27.94 -5.29 41.01
C LYS A 137 28.55 -3.98 40.50
N LEU A 138 29.06 -4.00 39.25
CA LEU A 138 29.57 -2.79 38.62
C LEU A 138 28.40 -1.84 38.26
N PRO A 139 28.66 -0.53 38.25
CA PRO A 139 27.72 0.41 37.61
C PRO A 139 27.45 0.00 36.17
N GLU A 140 26.29 0.34 35.65
CA GLU A 140 25.96 0.10 34.23
C GLU A 140 27.05 0.68 33.32
N GLN A 141 27.57 -0.15 32.40
CA GLN A 141 28.66 0.21 31.48
C GLN A 141 28.10 0.40 30.07
N MET A 142 28.15 1.62 29.56
CA MET A 142 27.86 1.88 28.17
C MET A 142 29.06 1.49 27.30
N VAL A 143 28.82 0.74 26.25
CA VAL A 143 29.82 0.40 25.23
C VAL A 143 30.15 1.67 24.44
N ASP A 144 31.42 2.07 24.46
CA ASP A 144 31.88 3.27 23.80
C ASP A 144 31.91 3.13 22.26
N THR A 145 32.24 4.21 21.56
CA THR A 145 32.31 4.25 20.09
C THR A 145 33.40 3.34 19.51
N GLN A 146 34.40 2.93 20.33
CA GLN A 146 35.45 1.99 19.97
C GLN A 146 35.05 0.53 20.29
N GLY A 147 33.87 0.32 20.84
CA GLY A 147 33.37 -1.01 21.22
C GLY A 147 33.96 -1.53 22.52
N GLN A 148 34.37 -0.64 23.44
CA GLN A 148 35.03 -0.99 24.68
C GLN A 148 34.18 -0.66 25.91
N ILE A 149 34.41 -1.38 27.00
CA ILE A 149 33.92 -1.07 28.34
C ILE A 149 35.10 -1.02 29.32
N SER A 150 34.93 -0.40 30.49
CA SER A 150 35.94 -0.35 31.52
C SER A 150 35.60 -1.32 32.65
N VAL A 151 36.49 -2.28 32.92
CA VAL A 151 36.31 -3.25 34.00
C VAL A 151 37.41 -2.99 35.03
N PRO A 152 37.10 -2.78 36.33
CA PRO A 152 38.08 -2.58 37.38
C PRO A 152 39.11 -3.71 37.36
N PHE A 153 40.38 -3.34 37.61
CA PHE A 153 41.55 -4.24 37.64
C PHE A 153 41.89 -4.92 36.30
N LEU A 154 40.98 -4.94 35.33
CA LEU A 154 41.23 -5.46 33.98
C LEU A 154 41.59 -4.33 32.99
N GLY A 155 40.99 -3.13 33.21
CA GLY A 155 41.12 -2.01 32.30
C GLY A 155 40.08 -2.04 31.17
N LYS A 156 40.43 -1.53 30.00
CA LYS A 156 39.55 -1.49 28.84
C LYS A 156 39.44 -2.88 28.19
N LEU A 157 38.20 -3.33 28.03
CA LEU A 157 37.85 -4.60 27.39
C LEU A 157 37.09 -4.36 26.13
N ASN A 158 37.54 -4.87 24.99
CA ASN A 158 36.80 -4.84 23.73
C ASN A 158 35.68 -5.87 23.77
N VAL A 159 34.43 -5.39 23.61
CA VAL A 159 33.22 -6.21 23.65
C VAL A 159 32.44 -6.17 22.32
N LEU A 160 32.87 -5.35 21.36
CA LEU A 160 32.21 -5.21 20.07
C LEU A 160 32.09 -6.56 19.35
N GLY A 161 30.88 -6.88 18.89
CA GLY A 161 30.59 -8.11 18.14
C GLY A 161 30.64 -9.41 19.00
N LYS A 162 30.82 -9.30 20.31
CA LYS A 162 30.79 -10.44 21.23
C LYS A 162 29.41 -10.69 21.78
N SER A 163 29.11 -11.94 22.14
CA SER A 163 27.94 -12.25 22.94
C SER A 163 28.21 -11.93 24.42
N PRO A 164 27.21 -11.75 25.28
CA PRO A 164 27.35 -11.57 26.72
C PRO A 164 28.23 -12.69 27.35
N GLN A 165 28.02 -13.92 26.90
CA GLN A 165 28.81 -15.07 27.36
C GLN A 165 30.29 -14.94 27.02
N GLN A 166 30.61 -14.51 25.78
CA GLN A 166 32.01 -14.29 25.38
C GLN A 166 32.69 -13.16 26.18
N VAL A 167 31.91 -12.13 26.56
CA VAL A 167 32.39 -11.04 27.42
C VAL A 167 32.66 -11.57 28.84
N GLN A 168 31.73 -12.38 29.39
CA GLN A 168 31.90 -13.05 30.68
C GLN A 168 33.18 -13.87 30.71
N ASP A 169 33.41 -14.72 29.72
CA ASP A 169 34.61 -15.56 29.60
C ASP A 169 35.91 -14.71 29.52
N ALA A 170 35.83 -13.59 28.79
CA ALA A 170 36.98 -12.67 28.69
C ALA A 170 37.32 -11.99 30.02
N ILE A 171 36.27 -11.59 30.80
CA ILE A 171 36.46 -11.02 32.14
C ILE A 171 37.09 -12.07 33.09
N MET A 172 36.50 -13.27 33.14
CA MET A 172 37.02 -14.35 33.99
C MET A 172 38.48 -14.69 33.64
N LYS A 173 38.81 -14.84 32.37
CA LYS A 173 40.17 -15.11 31.89
C LYS A 173 41.14 -13.98 32.24
N GLY A 174 40.71 -12.72 32.04
CA GLY A 174 41.57 -11.56 32.29
C GLY A 174 41.90 -11.33 33.79
N LEU A 175 40.99 -11.73 34.68
CA LEU A 175 41.15 -11.59 36.13
C LEU A 175 41.59 -12.88 36.84
N ALA A 176 41.76 -14.01 36.15
CA ALA A 176 42.07 -15.31 36.72
C ALA A 176 43.35 -15.36 37.59
N ARG A 177 44.32 -14.45 37.33
CA ARG A 177 45.56 -14.33 38.14
C ARG A 177 45.46 -13.33 39.27
N LYS A 178 44.37 -12.59 39.37
CA LYS A 178 44.19 -11.47 40.31
C LYS A 178 43.11 -11.76 41.34
N ALA A 179 42.13 -12.58 40.99
CA ALA A 179 40.99 -12.94 41.85
C ALA A 179 40.98 -14.46 42.13
N ASN A 180 40.44 -14.84 43.29
CA ASN A 180 40.32 -16.25 43.65
C ASN A 180 39.00 -16.81 43.10
N GLN A 181 39.07 -17.78 42.16
CA GLN A 181 37.93 -18.46 41.55
C GLN A 181 36.78 -17.49 41.16
N LEU A 182 37.12 -16.46 40.39
CA LEU A 182 36.21 -15.44 39.96
C LEU A 182 35.12 -16.05 39.07
N ASN A 183 33.87 -15.75 39.39
CA ASN A 183 32.72 -15.95 38.51
C ASN A 183 32.12 -14.59 38.10
N ALA A 184 31.67 -14.47 36.88
CA ALA A 184 31.07 -13.24 36.39
C ALA A 184 29.77 -13.55 35.62
N ILE A 185 28.79 -12.66 35.71
CA ILE A 185 27.58 -12.67 34.89
C ILE A 185 27.52 -11.35 34.18
N VAL A 186 27.36 -11.40 32.86
CA VAL A 186 27.20 -10.23 32.01
C VAL A 186 25.82 -10.27 31.42
N GLY A 187 25.03 -9.20 31.69
CA GLY A 187 23.71 -8.99 31.13
C GLY A 187 23.67 -7.72 30.28
N ILE A 188 22.63 -7.59 29.46
CA ILE A 188 22.36 -6.37 28.70
C ILE A 188 21.20 -5.66 29.41
N SER A 189 21.48 -4.49 29.94
CA SER A 189 20.49 -3.63 30.59
C SER A 189 19.66 -2.86 29.55
N LYS A 190 20.34 -2.30 28.52
CA LYS A 190 19.67 -1.56 27.44
C LYS A 190 20.26 -1.94 26.10
N ASN A 191 19.40 -2.41 25.23
CA ASN A 191 19.72 -2.66 23.82
C ASN A 191 19.42 -1.40 23.01
N ASN A 192 20.43 -0.57 22.80
CA ASN A 192 20.28 0.66 22.02
C ASN A 192 20.68 0.50 20.56
N SER A 193 21.43 -0.55 20.23
CA SER A 193 22.01 -0.76 18.90
C SER A 193 21.15 -1.64 18.01
N SER A 194 20.42 -2.59 18.59
CA SER A 194 19.64 -3.59 17.86
C SER A 194 18.17 -3.40 18.15
N ASN A 195 17.57 -2.39 17.52
CA ASN A 195 16.15 -2.07 17.66
C ASN A 195 15.52 -1.79 16.30
N ILE A 196 14.21 -1.84 16.28
CA ILE A 196 13.36 -1.43 15.17
C ILE A 196 12.50 -0.24 15.61
N THR A 197 12.01 0.51 14.65
CA THR A 197 11.11 1.63 14.92
C THR A 197 9.71 1.31 14.40
N VAL A 198 8.70 1.43 15.27
CA VAL A 198 7.29 1.30 14.91
C VAL A 198 6.63 2.66 15.02
N VAL A 199 6.03 3.14 13.93
CA VAL A 199 5.41 4.47 13.83
C VAL A 199 4.09 4.42 13.08
N GLY A 200 3.37 5.53 13.08
CA GLY A 200 2.11 5.72 12.36
C GLY A 200 0.89 5.44 13.22
N GLU A 201 -0.13 4.81 12.65
CA GLU A 201 -1.44 4.59 13.28
C GLU A 201 -1.45 3.39 14.23
N VAL A 202 -0.47 3.34 15.12
CA VAL A 202 -0.37 2.43 16.27
C VAL A 202 -0.72 3.18 17.56
N ASN A 203 -1.13 2.46 18.59
CA ASN A 203 -1.47 3.09 19.85
C ASN A 203 -0.28 3.84 20.47
N ASN A 204 0.94 3.26 20.39
CA ASN A 204 2.17 3.86 20.90
C ASN A 204 3.29 3.72 19.88
N SER A 205 3.74 4.82 19.29
CA SER A 205 4.96 4.80 18.48
C SER A 205 6.17 4.61 19.38
N LEU A 206 6.99 3.58 19.10
CA LEU A 206 8.13 3.26 19.95
C LEU A 206 9.26 2.55 19.19
N ARG A 207 10.41 2.47 19.85
CA ARG A 207 11.48 1.56 19.44
C ARG A 207 11.36 0.24 20.19
N VAL A 208 11.29 -0.86 19.43
CA VAL A 208 11.23 -2.22 20.00
C VAL A 208 12.63 -2.81 19.94
N PRO A 209 13.20 -3.19 21.08
CA PRO A 209 14.49 -3.89 21.09
C PRO A 209 14.34 -5.30 20.54
N LEU A 210 15.26 -5.70 19.69
CA LEU A 210 15.33 -7.07 19.18
C LEU A 210 16.09 -7.95 20.17
N THR A 211 15.57 -9.15 20.39
CA THR A 211 16.20 -10.16 21.24
C THR A 211 16.65 -11.37 20.42
N GLY A 212 17.30 -12.33 21.05
CA GLY A 212 17.66 -13.60 20.42
C GLY A 212 16.47 -14.47 20.00
N LYS A 213 15.24 -14.12 20.42
CA LYS A 213 14.01 -14.81 20.00
C LYS A 213 13.72 -14.60 18.51
N GLY A 214 14.13 -13.45 17.95
CA GLY A 214 13.81 -13.06 16.58
C GLY A 214 12.37 -12.54 16.46
N GLU A 215 12.15 -11.31 16.91
CA GLU A 215 10.87 -10.62 16.84
C GLU A 215 10.39 -10.52 15.40
N ARG A 216 9.12 -10.79 15.21
CA ARG A 216 8.44 -10.72 13.92
C ARG A 216 7.63 -9.45 13.80
N LEU A 217 7.17 -9.17 12.58
CA LEU A 217 6.42 -7.97 12.26
C LEU A 217 5.18 -7.78 13.14
N LEU A 218 4.38 -8.83 13.35
CA LEU A 218 3.19 -8.74 14.22
C LEU A 218 3.54 -8.59 15.69
N ASP A 219 4.68 -9.16 16.16
CA ASP A 219 5.17 -8.94 17.53
C ASP A 219 5.47 -7.45 17.78
N ALA A 220 6.10 -6.80 16.79
CA ALA A 220 6.43 -5.39 16.88
C ALA A 220 5.19 -4.49 16.89
N ILE A 221 4.19 -4.78 16.06
CA ILE A 221 2.92 -4.06 16.05
C ILE A 221 2.18 -4.28 17.37
N ALA A 222 2.17 -5.51 17.90
CA ALA A 222 1.57 -5.82 19.20
C ALA A 222 2.28 -5.09 20.36
N ALA A 223 3.61 -5.03 20.35
CA ALA A 223 4.40 -4.26 21.32
C ALA A 223 4.05 -2.77 21.30
N ALA A 224 3.72 -2.23 20.12
CA ALA A 224 3.23 -0.86 19.93
C ALA A 224 1.76 -0.66 20.36
N GLY A 225 1.13 -1.68 20.97
CA GLY A 225 -0.26 -1.64 21.43
C GLY A 225 -1.28 -1.94 20.34
N GLY A 226 -0.85 -2.44 19.17
CA GLY A 226 -1.70 -2.74 18.02
C GLY A 226 -2.04 -1.51 17.18
N SER A 227 -2.84 -1.73 16.14
CA SER A 227 -3.34 -0.66 15.26
C SER A 227 -4.51 0.09 15.90
N LYS A 228 -4.59 1.42 15.71
CA LYS A 228 -5.73 2.25 16.11
C LYS A 228 -7.00 1.96 15.32
N TYR A 229 -6.85 1.43 14.10
CA TYR A 229 -7.96 1.17 13.19
C TYR A 229 -8.13 -0.33 12.93
N PRO A 230 -9.32 -0.77 12.51
CA PRO A 230 -9.53 -2.15 12.09
C PRO A 230 -8.53 -2.58 11.02
N SER A 231 -8.06 -3.82 11.10
CA SER A 231 -7.01 -4.38 10.23
C SER A 231 -7.31 -4.26 8.73
N GLY A 232 -8.59 -4.37 8.33
CA GLY A 232 -9.02 -4.21 6.93
C GLY A 232 -8.87 -2.79 6.37
N LYS A 233 -8.60 -1.78 7.21
CA LYS A 233 -8.40 -0.38 6.78
C LYS A 233 -6.96 0.09 6.89
N VAL A 234 -6.06 -0.82 7.24
CA VAL A 234 -4.67 -0.51 7.56
C VAL A 234 -3.73 -1.22 6.61
N THR A 235 -2.73 -0.48 6.15
CA THR A 235 -1.59 -0.99 5.38
C THR A 235 -0.33 -0.86 6.22
N VAL A 236 0.44 -1.93 6.30
CA VAL A 236 1.74 -1.97 6.97
C VAL A 236 2.82 -1.83 5.93
N GLN A 237 3.70 -0.88 6.14
CA GLN A 237 4.88 -0.64 5.32
C GLN A 237 6.12 -1.05 6.10
N LEU A 238 6.95 -1.91 5.52
CA LEU A 238 8.25 -2.29 6.07
C LEU A 238 9.37 -1.70 5.20
N ASN A 239 10.19 -0.89 5.82
CA ASN A 239 11.42 -0.38 5.20
C ASN A 239 12.62 -1.10 5.81
N ARG A 240 13.41 -1.75 4.96
CA ARG A 240 14.67 -2.43 5.30
C ARG A 240 15.74 -2.09 4.27
N ASN A 241 16.85 -1.51 4.72
CA ASN A 241 18.00 -1.17 3.85
C ASN A 241 17.61 -0.34 2.61
N GLY A 242 16.71 0.64 2.79
CA GLY A 242 16.22 1.50 1.70
C GLY A 242 15.16 0.86 0.79
N ARG A 243 14.85 -0.42 0.97
CA ARG A 243 13.74 -1.08 0.26
C ARG A 243 12.47 -0.98 1.07
N THR A 244 11.43 -0.45 0.44
CA THR A 244 10.12 -0.26 1.05
C THR A 244 9.09 -1.14 0.36
N ILE A 245 8.36 -1.94 1.14
CA ILE A 245 7.23 -2.77 0.68
C ILE A 245 6.06 -2.48 1.59
N ASP A 246 4.86 -2.47 1.04
CA ASP A 246 3.61 -2.28 1.77
C ASP A 246 2.65 -3.45 1.52
N MET A 247 1.94 -3.83 2.57
CA MET A 247 0.91 -4.89 2.52
C MET A 247 -0.27 -4.54 3.44
N PRO A 248 -1.51 -4.93 3.06
CA PRO A 248 -2.64 -4.86 3.97
C PRO A 248 -2.37 -5.67 5.25
N LEU A 249 -2.72 -5.12 6.41
CA LEU A 249 -2.52 -5.80 7.70
C LEU A 249 -3.28 -7.14 7.76
N ASP A 250 -4.49 -7.20 7.21
CA ASP A 250 -5.26 -8.45 7.12
C ASP A 250 -4.53 -9.54 6.32
N ALA A 251 -3.86 -9.17 5.22
CA ALA A 251 -3.11 -10.12 4.41
C ALA A 251 -1.91 -10.70 5.20
N ILE A 252 -1.30 -9.89 6.07
CA ILE A 252 -0.20 -10.33 6.95
C ILE A 252 -0.71 -11.27 8.05
N ILE A 253 -1.88 -10.97 8.61
CA ILE A 253 -2.52 -11.80 9.66
C ILE A 253 -2.93 -13.15 9.10
N ASN A 254 -3.50 -13.18 7.90
CA ASN A 254 -4.05 -14.37 7.28
C ASN A 254 -3.00 -15.28 6.62
N ASP A 255 -1.81 -14.78 6.31
CA ASP A 255 -0.70 -15.57 5.76
C ASP A 255 0.55 -15.45 6.65
N ALA A 256 0.82 -16.49 7.44
CA ALA A 256 1.95 -16.53 8.37
C ALA A 256 3.32 -16.31 7.70
N ARG A 257 3.45 -16.55 6.39
CA ARG A 257 4.68 -16.29 5.62
C ARG A 257 5.01 -14.80 5.54
N GLN A 258 3.98 -13.94 5.64
CA GLN A 258 4.13 -12.50 5.58
C GLN A 258 4.56 -11.90 6.92
N ASN A 259 4.42 -12.66 8.02
CA ASN A 259 4.92 -12.27 9.33
C ASN A 259 6.44 -12.50 9.43
N VAL A 260 7.20 -11.70 8.70
CA VAL A 260 8.65 -11.84 8.55
C VAL A 260 9.41 -11.48 9.82
N VAL A 261 10.61 -12.08 10.00
CA VAL A 261 11.52 -11.72 11.09
C VAL A 261 12.12 -10.35 10.82
N LEU A 262 12.09 -9.49 11.85
CA LEU A 262 12.62 -8.14 11.79
C LEU A 262 14.12 -8.08 12.04
N GLN A 263 14.77 -7.06 11.51
CA GLN A 263 16.20 -6.81 11.63
C GLN A 263 16.46 -5.43 12.22
N ALA A 264 17.65 -5.27 12.84
CA ALA A 264 18.06 -3.98 13.39
C ALA A 264 18.04 -2.88 12.32
N GLY A 265 17.41 -1.76 12.65
CA GLY A 265 17.24 -0.64 11.73
C GLY A 265 15.99 -0.71 10.84
N ASP A 266 15.17 -1.77 10.94
CA ASP A 266 13.88 -1.82 10.26
C ASP A 266 12.97 -0.70 10.76
N VAL A 267 12.20 -0.12 9.83
CA VAL A 267 11.13 0.82 10.15
C VAL A 267 9.81 0.21 9.70
N VAL A 268 8.93 0.00 10.66
CA VAL A 268 7.56 -0.47 10.46
C VAL A 268 6.62 0.72 10.57
N SER A 269 5.99 1.11 9.47
CA SER A 269 5.00 2.19 9.44
C SER A 269 3.61 1.60 9.25
N VAL A 270 2.71 1.90 10.17
CA VAL A 270 1.31 1.48 10.10
C VAL A 270 0.50 2.66 9.61
N ASN A 271 -0.09 2.54 8.41
CA ASN A 271 -0.76 3.64 7.73
C ASN A 271 -2.25 3.34 7.57
N TYR A 272 -3.08 4.30 7.96
CA TYR A 272 -4.48 4.30 7.56
C TYR A 272 -4.56 4.76 6.11
N GLN A 273 -4.91 3.86 5.20
CA GLN A 273 -5.19 4.19 3.82
C GLN A 273 -6.65 3.93 3.52
N SER A 274 -7.43 4.98 3.52
CA SER A 274 -8.74 4.95 2.90
C SER A 274 -8.54 4.98 1.39
N LYS A 275 -8.70 3.83 0.73
CA LYS A 275 -8.84 3.77 -0.72
C LYS A 275 -10.25 4.23 -1.06
N SER A 276 -10.41 4.97 -2.15
CA SER A 276 -11.71 5.41 -2.64
C SER A 276 -11.82 5.25 -4.14
N PHE A 277 -13.03 5.15 -4.61
CA PHE A 277 -13.40 5.27 -6.03
C PHE A 277 -14.59 6.21 -6.15
N THR A 278 -14.70 6.87 -7.29
CA THR A 278 -15.81 7.77 -7.57
C THR A 278 -16.80 7.08 -8.48
N VAL A 279 -18.10 7.20 -8.18
CA VAL A 279 -19.18 6.69 -9.03
C VAL A 279 -20.01 7.85 -9.58
N LEU A 280 -20.19 7.87 -10.88
CA LEU A 280 -20.92 8.91 -11.59
C LEU A 280 -21.87 8.30 -12.65
N GLY A 281 -22.82 9.12 -13.10
CA GLY A 281 -23.73 8.78 -14.19
C GLY A 281 -25.05 8.17 -13.74
N ALA A 282 -25.53 7.16 -14.45
CA ALA A 282 -26.85 6.55 -14.24
C ALA A 282 -26.87 5.48 -13.14
N THR A 283 -26.25 5.77 -12.00
CA THR A 283 -26.39 5.00 -10.77
C THR A 283 -27.45 5.59 -9.85
N ILE A 284 -27.86 4.83 -8.83
CA ILE A 284 -28.81 5.34 -7.82
C ILE A 284 -28.16 6.49 -7.04
N LYS A 285 -26.88 6.32 -6.64
CA LYS A 285 -26.13 7.30 -5.86
C LYS A 285 -24.79 7.60 -6.52
N ASN A 286 -24.57 8.87 -6.85
CA ASN A 286 -23.29 9.39 -7.31
C ASN A 286 -22.51 9.86 -6.08
N ASP A 287 -21.36 9.26 -5.81
CA ASP A 287 -20.60 9.51 -4.59
C ASP A 287 -19.12 9.12 -4.76
N GLU A 288 -18.28 9.59 -3.86
CA GLU A 288 -16.97 9.01 -3.61
C GLU A 288 -17.08 7.99 -2.48
N VAL A 289 -16.78 6.73 -2.78
CA VAL A 289 -17.00 5.60 -1.88
C VAL A 289 -15.67 5.05 -1.40
N ASN A 290 -15.47 5.05 -0.09
CA ASN A 290 -14.30 4.44 0.52
C ASN A 290 -14.42 2.90 0.53
N PHE A 291 -13.27 2.22 0.42
CA PHE A 291 -13.21 0.77 0.51
C PHE A 291 -11.97 0.26 1.27
N GLU A 292 -11.99 -1.00 1.62
CA GLU A 292 -11.02 -1.68 2.45
C GLU A 292 -9.66 -1.82 1.74
N SER A 293 -8.58 -1.92 2.51
CA SER A 293 -7.20 -2.07 2.00
C SER A 293 -7.02 -3.33 1.13
N ASN A 294 -7.80 -4.39 1.40
CA ASN A 294 -7.81 -5.62 0.61
C ASN A 294 -8.41 -5.44 -0.81
N GLY A 295 -9.04 -4.29 -1.07
CA GLY A 295 -9.70 -4.01 -2.34
C GLY A 295 -11.15 -4.48 -2.38
N ILE A 296 -11.83 -4.13 -3.47
CA ILE A 296 -13.19 -4.58 -3.78
C ILE A 296 -13.31 -4.88 -5.27
N SER A 297 -14.34 -5.65 -5.64
CA SER A 297 -14.67 -5.92 -7.03
C SER A 297 -15.53 -4.81 -7.64
N LEU A 298 -15.57 -4.75 -8.98
CA LEU A 298 -16.47 -3.83 -9.70
C LEU A 298 -17.94 -4.06 -9.34
N MET A 299 -18.35 -5.33 -9.15
CA MET A 299 -19.72 -5.64 -8.72
C MET A 299 -20.02 -5.08 -7.34
N GLN A 300 -19.09 -5.21 -6.38
CA GLN A 300 -19.24 -4.63 -5.05
C GLN A 300 -19.26 -3.09 -5.09
N ALA A 301 -18.46 -2.49 -5.97
CA ALA A 301 -18.46 -1.04 -6.17
C ALA A 301 -19.80 -0.54 -6.67
N LEU A 302 -20.38 -1.19 -7.68
CA LEU A 302 -21.71 -0.87 -8.19
C LEU A 302 -22.79 -1.06 -7.10
N ALA A 303 -22.72 -2.16 -6.32
CA ALA A 303 -23.66 -2.41 -5.24
C ALA A 303 -23.61 -1.33 -4.15
N ARG A 304 -22.41 -0.85 -3.77
CA ARG A 304 -22.24 0.23 -2.78
C ARG A 304 -22.84 1.57 -3.24
N SER A 305 -22.92 1.81 -4.55
CA SER A 305 -23.58 2.99 -5.14
C SER A 305 -25.08 2.80 -5.40
N GLY A 306 -25.65 1.70 -4.87
CA GLY A 306 -27.07 1.36 -5.02
C GLY A 306 -27.43 0.64 -6.33
N GLY A 307 -26.43 0.29 -7.15
CA GLY A 307 -26.62 -0.34 -8.45
C GLY A 307 -26.90 0.64 -9.58
N LEU A 308 -27.27 0.10 -10.73
CA LEU A 308 -27.71 0.87 -11.89
C LEU A 308 -29.15 1.38 -11.67
N ASN A 309 -29.40 2.58 -12.14
CA ASN A 309 -30.75 3.14 -12.10
C ASN A 309 -31.58 2.59 -13.27
N ASP A 310 -32.53 1.70 -12.99
CA ASP A 310 -33.34 1.00 -14.00
C ASP A 310 -34.09 1.94 -14.95
N ASN A 311 -34.42 3.16 -14.50
CA ASN A 311 -35.16 4.13 -15.31
C ASN A 311 -34.30 4.88 -16.33
N ARG A 312 -32.96 4.90 -16.15
CA ARG A 312 -32.08 5.71 -17.00
C ARG A 312 -30.77 5.08 -17.41
N ALA A 313 -30.35 3.97 -16.80
CA ALA A 313 -29.06 3.36 -17.09
C ALA A 313 -29.07 2.58 -18.41
N ASP A 314 -27.99 2.66 -19.17
CA ASP A 314 -27.67 1.68 -20.19
C ASP A 314 -26.75 0.61 -19.59
N SER A 315 -27.27 -0.59 -19.36
CA SER A 315 -26.53 -1.69 -18.80
C SER A 315 -25.35 -2.18 -19.68
N ARG A 316 -25.28 -1.75 -20.95
CA ARG A 316 -24.16 -2.01 -21.86
C ARG A 316 -22.96 -1.08 -21.60
N GLY A 317 -23.22 0.07 -20.97
CA GLY A 317 -22.26 1.15 -20.82
C GLY A 317 -21.82 1.36 -19.37
N VAL A 318 -21.25 0.33 -18.74
CA VAL A 318 -20.54 0.48 -17.48
C VAL A 318 -19.05 0.63 -17.80
N PHE A 319 -18.47 1.76 -17.38
CA PHE A 319 -17.07 2.10 -17.67
C PHE A 319 -16.29 2.30 -16.40
N VAL A 320 -14.99 1.91 -16.42
CA VAL A 320 -14.01 2.21 -15.36
C VAL A 320 -12.86 2.98 -15.99
N PHE A 321 -12.72 4.23 -15.62
CA PHE A 321 -11.61 5.09 -16.04
C PHE A 321 -10.46 4.97 -15.04
N ARG A 322 -9.27 4.70 -15.54
CA ARG A 322 -8.10 4.41 -14.70
C ARG A 322 -6.80 4.71 -15.42
N TYR A 323 -5.76 5.04 -14.69
CA TYR A 323 -4.40 4.98 -15.17
C TYR A 323 -3.79 3.61 -14.89
N GLU A 324 -3.34 2.93 -15.93
CA GLU A 324 -2.66 1.63 -15.83
C GLU A 324 -1.16 1.73 -16.13
N THR A 325 -0.41 0.74 -15.68
CA THR A 325 0.97 0.57 -16.12
C THR A 325 1.02 -0.05 -17.53
N PRO A 326 2.04 0.24 -18.35
CA PRO A 326 2.15 -0.31 -19.71
C PRO A 326 2.05 -1.84 -19.77
N GLU A 327 2.47 -2.55 -18.69
CA GLU A 327 2.41 -4.02 -18.61
C GLU A 327 0.97 -4.57 -18.63
N MET A 328 -0.01 -3.72 -18.30
CA MET A 328 -1.43 -4.09 -18.37
C MET A 328 -1.94 -4.21 -19.82
N LEU A 329 -1.29 -3.55 -20.76
CA LEU A 329 -1.73 -3.50 -22.15
C LEU A 329 -1.09 -4.62 -22.97
N THR A 330 -1.78 -5.02 -24.04
CA THR A 330 -1.21 -5.89 -25.06
C THR A 330 -0.25 -5.10 -25.98
N VAL A 331 0.60 -5.79 -26.71
CA VAL A 331 1.54 -5.15 -27.67
C VAL A 331 0.79 -4.26 -28.67
N ASP A 332 -0.35 -4.73 -29.19
CA ASP A 332 -1.19 -3.96 -30.12
C ASP A 332 -1.80 -2.72 -29.49
N GLN A 333 -2.18 -2.80 -28.20
CA GLN A 333 -2.69 -1.65 -27.45
C GLN A 333 -1.58 -0.64 -27.17
N ILE A 334 -0.39 -1.10 -26.76
CA ILE A 334 0.78 -0.23 -26.51
C ILE A 334 1.18 0.54 -27.77
N SER A 335 1.15 -0.09 -28.94
CA SER A 335 1.52 0.57 -30.21
C SER A 335 0.64 1.77 -30.57
N ARG A 336 -0.56 1.85 -29.99
CA ARG A 336 -1.54 2.93 -30.20
C ARG A 336 -1.47 4.02 -29.13
N VAL A 337 -0.70 3.81 -28.06
CA VAL A 337 -0.57 4.76 -26.94
C VAL A 337 0.54 5.77 -27.25
N PRO A 338 0.31 7.07 -27.05
CA PRO A 338 1.36 8.08 -27.16
C PRO A 338 2.58 7.75 -26.29
N SER A 339 3.77 7.91 -26.85
CA SER A 339 5.03 7.55 -26.19
C SER A 339 5.27 8.28 -24.87
N GLU A 340 4.64 9.43 -24.68
CA GLU A 340 4.69 10.21 -23.43
C GLU A 340 4.08 9.47 -22.24
N TYR A 341 2.91 8.79 -22.43
CA TYR A 341 2.27 8.01 -21.38
C TYR A 341 3.07 6.74 -21.04
N ILE A 342 3.69 6.13 -22.05
CA ILE A 342 4.55 4.96 -21.86
C ILE A 342 5.79 5.35 -21.04
N ARG A 343 6.43 6.48 -21.40
CA ARG A 343 7.58 7.01 -20.64
C ARG A 343 7.23 7.43 -19.24
N ALA A 344 6.02 7.99 -19.04
CA ALA A 344 5.50 8.34 -17.72
C ALA A 344 5.10 7.10 -16.89
N GLY A 345 5.04 5.90 -17.51
CA GLY A 345 4.60 4.68 -16.85
C GLY A 345 3.11 4.68 -16.44
N ARG A 346 2.31 5.58 -17.01
CA ARG A 346 0.89 5.76 -16.67
C ARG A 346 0.07 5.99 -17.93
N VAL A 347 -0.67 4.97 -18.34
CA VAL A 347 -1.50 4.97 -19.55
C VAL A 347 -2.97 5.14 -19.17
N PRO A 348 -3.69 6.13 -19.71
CA PRO A 348 -5.13 6.25 -19.46
C PRO A 348 -5.88 5.14 -20.19
N VAL A 349 -6.66 4.37 -19.44
CA VAL A 349 -7.43 3.23 -19.93
C VAL A 349 -8.89 3.36 -19.50
N VAL A 350 -9.80 3.00 -20.37
CA VAL A 350 -11.22 2.87 -20.09
C VAL A 350 -11.61 1.40 -20.23
N TYR A 351 -11.97 0.78 -19.13
CA TYR A 351 -12.54 -0.56 -19.16
C TYR A 351 -14.05 -0.46 -19.40
N ARG A 352 -14.57 -1.31 -20.28
CA ARG A 352 -15.99 -1.38 -20.60
C ARG A 352 -16.57 -2.73 -20.18
N LEU A 353 -17.72 -2.69 -19.53
CA LEU A 353 -18.48 -3.86 -19.12
C LEU A 353 -19.93 -3.78 -19.65
N ASN A 354 -20.40 -4.84 -20.26
CA ASN A 354 -21.79 -4.98 -20.74
C ASN A 354 -22.57 -5.93 -19.82
N LEU A 355 -23.38 -5.38 -18.92
CA LEU A 355 -24.19 -6.15 -17.96
C LEU A 355 -25.49 -6.72 -18.57
N LYS A 356 -25.74 -6.61 -19.88
CA LYS A 356 -26.81 -7.39 -20.55
C LYS A 356 -26.48 -8.86 -20.66
N ASP A 357 -25.19 -9.19 -20.69
CA ASP A 357 -24.73 -10.57 -20.67
C ASP A 357 -24.59 -11.05 -19.22
N PRO A 358 -25.32 -12.10 -18.81
CA PRO A 358 -25.25 -12.64 -17.45
C PRO A 358 -23.84 -13.10 -17.04
N MET A 359 -23.01 -13.58 -17.97
CA MET A 359 -21.64 -14.00 -17.68
C MET A 359 -20.78 -12.84 -17.17
N ASN A 360 -21.07 -11.64 -17.60
CA ASN A 360 -20.32 -10.43 -17.20
C ASN A 360 -20.55 -10.03 -15.73
N TYR A 361 -21.60 -10.52 -15.06
CA TYR A 361 -21.75 -10.38 -13.61
C TYR A 361 -20.64 -11.16 -12.87
N ILE A 362 -20.28 -12.36 -13.36
CA ILE A 362 -19.19 -13.15 -12.80
C ILE A 362 -17.86 -12.46 -13.07
N LEU A 363 -17.64 -11.92 -14.26
CA LEU A 363 -16.43 -11.16 -14.59
C LEU A 363 -16.30 -9.92 -13.72
N ALA A 364 -17.39 -9.16 -13.52
CA ALA A 364 -17.41 -8.00 -12.65
C ALA A 364 -17.12 -8.33 -11.18
N GLN A 365 -17.53 -9.53 -10.72
CA GLN A 365 -17.25 -10.01 -9.36
C GLN A 365 -15.75 -10.27 -9.14
N HIS A 366 -15.00 -10.52 -10.20
CA HIS A 366 -13.56 -10.80 -10.15
C HIS A 366 -12.70 -9.65 -10.68
N PHE A 367 -13.29 -8.60 -11.25
CA PHE A 367 -12.53 -7.43 -11.73
C PHE A 367 -12.23 -6.48 -10.56
N PRO A 368 -10.95 -6.22 -10.22
CA PRO A 368 -10.59 -5.41 -9.05
C PRO A 368 -10.74 -3.91 -9.34
N ILE A 369 -11.36 -3.20 -8.41
CA ILE A 369 -11.35 -1.73 -8.36
C ILE A 369 -10.08 -1.28 -7.65
N LYS A 370 -9.42 -0.27 -8.21
CA LYS A 370 -8.22 0.37 -7.67
C LYS A 370 -8.54 1.71 -7.05
N ASN A 371 -7.61 2.22 -6.24
CA ASN A 371 -7.72 3.56 -5.67
C ASN A 371 -7.77 4.63 -6.77
N GLN A 372 -8.66 5.60 -6.61
CA GLN A 372 -8.91 6.70 -7.56
C GLN A 372 -9.55 6.27 -8.89
N ASP A 373 -10.14 5.09 -8.98
CA ASP A 373 -10.95 4.73 -10.13
C ASP A 373 -12.19 5.62 -10.25
N VAL A 374 -12.61 5.89 -11.48
CA VAL A 374 -13.90 6.49 -11.75
C VAL A 374 -14.77 5.45 -12.45
N VAL A 375 -15.81 5.01 -11.76
CA VAL A 375 -16.84 4.13 -12.31
C VAL A 375 -17.95 5.01 -12.88
N TYR A 376 -18.21 4.87 -14.15
CA TYR A 376 -19.24 5.66 -14.84
C TYR A 376 -20.26 4.74 -15.49
N VAL A 377 -21.53 5.00 -15.25
CA VAL A 377 -22.66 4.31 -15.89
C VAL A 377 -23.34 5.27 -16.85
N SER A 378 -23.37 4.91 -18.15
CA SER A 378 -23.97 5.74 -19.18
C SER A 378 -25.50 5.76 -19.09
N ASN A 379 -26.09 6.88 -19.51
CA ASN A 379 -27.55 6.96 -19.68
C ASN A 379 -28.00 6.19 -20.92
N ALA A 380 -29.19 5.57 -20.86
CA ALA A 380 -29.83 4.98 -22.02
C ALA A 380 -30.26 6.06 -23.00
N PRO A 381 -30.09 5.88 -24.32
CA PRO A 381 -30.45 6.87 -25.32
C PRO A 381 -31.91 7.32 -25.25
N ALA A 382 -32.83 6.40 -24.93
CA ALA A 382 -34.27 6.71 -24.80
C ALA A 382 -34.58 7.65 -23.64
N THR A 383 -33.77 7.65 -22.57
CA THR A 383 -33.99 8.51 -21.39
C THR A 383 -33.70 9.98 -21.69
N GLU A 384 -32.85 10.24 -22.67
CA GLU A 384 -32.54 11.59 -23.09
C GLU A 384 -33.73 12.23 -23.84
N PHE A 385 -34.52 11.40 -24.54
CA PHE A 385 -35.77 11.86 -25.17
C PHE A 385 -36.93 12.07 -24.17
N ALA A 386 -36.92 11.37 -23.04
CA ALA A 386 -37.99 11.47 -22.03
C ALA A 386 -37.86 12.70 -21.11
N LYS A 387 -36.82 13.50 -21.27
CA LYS A 387 -36.59 14.75 -20.50
C LYS A 387 -37.37 15.94 -21.12
N PHE A 388 -38.05 15.72 -22.22
CA PHE A 388 -38.93 16.66 -22.92
C PHE A 388 -40.39 16.21 -22.85
#